data_2b5648534e0a8a0a618335375ad3a952
#
_entry.id   2b5648534e0a8a0a618335375ad3a952
#
_cell.length_a   1.000
_cell.length_b   1.000
_cell.length_c   1.000
_cell.angle_alpha   90.00
_cell.angle_beta   90.00
_cell.angle_gamma   90.00
#
_symmetry.space_group_name_H-M   'P 1'
#
loop_
_entity.id
_entity.type
_entity.pdbx_description
1 polymer ?
#
loop_
_entity_poly.entity_id
_entity_poly.type
_entity_poly.pdbx_seq_one_letter_code
_entity_poly.pdbx_strand_id
1 'polypeptide(L)'
;MSKSLSEMMEAELMSELSFLRNEYSKTKAKGLSLDMSRGKPCTEQLGLSDELLFSLKSKDDCKTASGFDIRNYGLPGGVPELSALFAELLDVSAENIILGGNSSLNMMYDTVCRAILFGTYGNCLPWKDQGKIKFLCPVPGYDRHFAICERCGIELVPVSMTGHGPNMDEVEELDRKSVV
;
A
#
# COMPACT_ATOMS: atom_id res chain seq x y z
N MET A 1 -6.02 20.95 -25.25
CA MET A 1 -5.99 21.14 -23.79
C MET A 1 -7.10 22.10 -23.44
N SER A 2 -7.95 21.77 -22.44
CA SER A 2 -8.98 22.70 -21.95
C SER A 2 -8.29 23.84 -21.19
N LYS A 3 -8.78 25.07 -21.36
CA LYS A 3 -8.33 26.21 -20.55
C LYS A 3 -8.55 25.93 -19.07
N SER A 4 -7.64 26.37 -18.22
CA SER A 4 -7.86 26.40 -16.78
C SER A 4 -9.02 27.35 -16.43
N LEU A 5 -9.81 27.04 -15.40
CA LEU A 5 -10.89 27.92 -14.95
C LEU A 5 -10.40 29.34 -14.62
N SER A 6 -9.16 29.48 -14.17
CA SER A 6 -8.52 30.77 -13.89
C SER A 6 -8.17 31.60 -15.14
N GLU A 7 -8.17 30.97 -16.32
CA GLU A 7 -7.85 31.60 -17.62
C GLU A 7 -9.10 31.89 -18.45
N MET A 8 -10.29 31.51 -17.95
CA MET A 8 -11.56 31.72 -18.62
C MET A 8 -12.10 33.14 -18.36
N MET A 9 -12.68 33.73 -19.40
CA MET A 9 -13.43 34.96 -19.27
C MET A 9 -14.78 34.71 -18.57
N GLU A 10 -15.39 35.74 -18.01
CA GLU A 10 -16.67 35.66 -17.29
C GLU A 10 -17.77 34.94 -18.08
N ALA A 11 -17.91 35.24 -19.38
CA ALA A 11 -18.89 34.58 -20.23
C ALA A 11 -18.62 33.08 -20.41
N GLU A 12 -17.33 32.67 -20.54
CA GLU A 12 -16.90 31.27 -20.61
C GLU A 12 -17.20 30.54 -19.29
N LEU A 13 -16.91 31.17 -18.14
CA LEU A 13 -17.21 30.64 -16.81
C LEU A 13 -18.72 30.46 -16.59
N MET A 14 -19.55 31.40 -17.03
CA MET A 14 -21.01 31.28 -16.91
C MET A 14 -21.56 30.15 -17.78
N SER A 15 -21.01 29.97 -18.98
CA SER A 15 -21.34 28.83 -19.85
C SER A 15 -20.98 27.51 -19.24
N GLU A 16 -19.75 27.40 -18.72
CA GLU A 16 -19.25 26.19 -18.06
C GLU A 16 -20.07 25.87 -16.80
N LEU A 17 -20.38 26.88 -15.99
CA LEU A 17 -21.21 26.70 -14.81
C LEU A 17 -22.62 26.18 -15.19
N SER A 18 -23.19 26.68 -16.24
CA SER A 18 -24.52 26.27 -16.74
C SER A 18 -24.47 24.81 -17.22
N PHE A 19 -23.42 24.44 -17.95
CA PHE A 19 -23.15 23.06 -18.38
C PHE A 19 -23.02 22.11 -17.20
N LEU A 20 -22.14 22.44 -16.23
CA LEU A 20 -21.90 21.60 -15.05
C LEU A 20 -23.16 21.44 -14.18
N ARG A 21 -23.96 22.49 -14.01
CA ARG A 21 -25.24 22.40 -13.29
C ARG A 21 -26.23 21.46 -13.98
N ASN A 22 -26.27 21.48 -15.30
CA ASN A 22 -27.10 20.55 -16.06
C ASN A 22 -26.65 19.10 -15.90
N GLU A 23 -25.35 18.84 -16.05
CA GLU A 23 -24.77 17.50 -15.86
C GLU A 23 -24.95 16.98 -14.43
N TYR A 24 -24.76 17.84 -13.44
CA TYR A 24 -25.05 17.51 -12.03
C TYR A 24 -26.52 17.12 -11.83
N SER A 25 -27.43 17.90 -12.39
CA SER A 25 -28.87 17.61 -12.28
C SER A 25 -29.28 16.32 -12.96
N LYS A 26 -28.71 16.01 -14.13
CA LYS A 26 -28.92 14.74 -14.83
C LYS A 26 -28.39 13.57 -14.00
N THR A 27 -27.19 13.72 -13.41
CA THR A 27 -26.59 12.67 -12.58
C THR A 27 -27.37 12.44 -11.29
N LYS A 28 -27.82 13.53 -10.65
CA LYS A 28 -28.68 13.47 -9.46
C LYS A 28 -30.02 12.77 -9.75
N ALA A 29 -30.60 13.03 -10.92
CA ALA A 29 -31.87 12.42 -11.33
C ALA A 29 -31.79 10.90 -11.52
N LYS A 30 -30.58 10.34 -11.70
CA LYS A 30 -30.35 8.87 -11.76
C LYS A 30 -30.63 8.16 -10.44
N GLY A 31 -30.75 8.90 -9.32
CA GLY A 31 -31.01 8.33 -7.99
C GLY A 31 -29.95 7.34 -7.50
N LEU A 32 -28.69 7.54 -7.90
CA LEU A 32 -27.60 6.64 -7.54
C LEU A 32 -27.35 6.69 -6.03
N SER A 33 -27.23 5.52 -5.41
CA SER A 33 -26.80 5.35 -4.01
C SER A 33 -25.42 4.66 -4.01
N LEU A 34 -24.36 5.46 -4.14
CA LEU A 34 -22.98 4.97 -4.23
C LEU A 34 -22.24 5.31 -2.93
N ASP A 35 -21.64 4.26 -2.30
CA ASP A 35 -20.72 4.45 -1.19
C ASP A 35 -19.30 4.60 -1.74
N MET A 36 -18.77 5.82 -1.68
CA MET A 36 -17.40 6.14 -2.09
C MET A 36 -16.45 6.28 -0.90
N SER A 37 -16.90 5.98 0.31
CA SER A 37 -16.09 6.13 1.54
C SER A 37 -14.98 5.11 1.65
N ARG A 38 -15.11 3.96 0.98
CA ARG A 38 -14.16 2.87 0.97
C ARG A 38 -14.09 2.19 -0.40
N GLY A 39 -12.86 1.95 -0.89
CA GLY A 39 -12.63 1.08 -2.04
C GLY A 39 -12.78 -0.39 -1.63
N LYS A 40 -13.97 -0.97 -1.83
CA LYS A 40 -14.27 -2.37 -1.56
C LYS A 40 -14.64 -3.08 -2.86
N PRO A 41 -14.14 -4.32 -3.09
CA PRO A 41 -14.64 -5.13 -4.18
C PRO A 41 -16.14 -5.37 -4.04
N CYS A 42 -16.89 -5.38 -5.15
CA CYS A 42 -18.28 -5.77 -5.15
C CYS A 42 -18.44 -7.31 -5.04
N THR A 43 -19.66 -7.77 -4.81
CA THR A 43 -19.96 -9.21 -4.64
C THR A 43 -19.50 -10.03 -5.84
N GLU A 44 -19.69 -9.52 -7.05
CA GLU A 44 -19.31 -10.20 -8.28
C GLU A 44 -17.78 -10.33 -8.40
N GLN A 45 -17.04 -9.30 -7.97
CA GLN A 45 -15.57 -9.34 -7.92
C GLN A 45 -15.07 -10.34 -6.87
N LEU A 46 -15.70 -10.38 -5.69
CA LEU A 46 -15.38 -11.36 -4.65
C LEU A 46 -15.66 -12.79 -5.11
N GLY A 47 -16.76 -12.99 -5.85
CA GLY A 47 -17.16 -14.29 -6.42
C GLY A 47 -16.13 -14.92 -7.36
N LEU A 48 -15.20 -14.13 -7.93
CA LEU A 48 -14.10 -14.66 -8.74
C LEU A 48 -13.18 -15.62 -7.96
N SER A 49 -13.17 -15.50 -6.64
CA SER A 49 -12.32 -16.30 -5.75
C SER A 49 -13.09 -17.41 -5.00
N ASP A 50 -14.39 -17.57 -5.21
CA ASP A 50 -15.21 -18.52 -4.44
C ASP A 50 -14.71 -19.96 -4.56
N GLU A 51 -14.22 -20.36 -5.73
CA GLU A 51 -13.70 -21.71 -5.96
C GLU A 51 -12.44 -22.03 -5.11
N LEU A 52 -11.71 -21.02 -4.65
CA LEU A 52 -10.55 -21.21 -3.77
C LEU A 52 -10.95 -21.88 -2.45
N LEU A 53 -12.16 -21.59 -1.94
CA LEU A 53 -12.68 -22.20 -0.70
C LEU A 53 -12.86 -23.72 -0.83
N PHE A 54 -13.01 -24.22 -2.04
CA PHE A 54 -13.25 -25.63 -2.35
C PHE A 54 -12.08 -26.32 -3.05
N SER A 55 -10.92 -25.65 -3.12
CA SER A 55 -9.74 -26.19 -3.80
C SER A 55 -9.11 -27.37 -3.05
N LEU A 56 -9.17 -27.37 -1.71
CA LEU A 56 -8.63 -28.44 -0.87
C LEU A 56 -9.69 -29.55 -0.69
N LYS A 57 -9.53 -30.66 -1.41
CA LYS A 57 -10.48 -31.80 -1.41
C LYS A 57 -9.94 -33.01 -0.65
N SER A 58 -8.63 -33.07 -0.44
CA SER A 58 -7.97 -34.19 0.20
C SER A 58 -6.77 -33.71 1.04
N LYS A 59 -6.24 -34.63 1.88
CA LYS A 59 -5.02 -34.39 2.62
C LYS A 59 -3.79 -34.20 1.72
N ASP A 60 -3.83 -34.70 0.50
CA ASP A 60 -2.70 -34.59 -0.42
C ASP A 60 -2.62 -33.20 -1.05
N ASP A 61 -3.73 -32.51 -1.17
CA ASP A 61 -3.78 -31.10 -1.60
C ASP A 61 -3.16 -30.15 -0.55
N CYS A 62 -2.93 -30.65 0.66
CA CYS A 62 -2.32 -29.89 1.74
C CYS A 62 -0.80 -30.10 1.84
N LYS A 63 -0.17 -30.68 0.82
CA LYS A 63 1.28 -30.94 0.82
C LYS A 63 2.00 -30.07 -0.19
N THR A 64 3.19 -29.62 0.19
CA THR A 64 4.13 -29.00 -0.74
C THR A 64 4.67 -30.06 -1.72
N ALA A 65 5.34 -29.64 -2.78
CA ALA A 65 6.04 -30.52 -3.72
C ALA A 65 7.10 -31.41 -3.02
N SER A 66 7.67 -30.92 -1.92
CA SER A 66 8.62 -31.70 -1.08
C SER A 66 7.93 -32.67 -0.12
N GLY A 67 6.58 -32.72 -0.08
CA GLY A 67 5.79 -33.58 0.78
C GLY A 67 5.53 -33.05 2.19
N PHE A 68 5.90 -31.81 2.48
CA PHE A 68 5.59 -31.17 3.78
C PHE A 68 4.09 -30.87 3.88
N ASP A 69 3.45 -31.25 4.97
CA ASP A 69 2.04 -30.97 5.23
C ASP A 69 1.90 -29.54 5.77
N ILE A 70 1.35 -28.64 4.95
CA ILE A 70 1.20 -27.21 5.25
C ILE A 70 0.22 -26.91 6.39
N ARG A 71 -0.52 -27.89 6.87
CA ARG A 71 -1.38 -27.76 8.06
C ARG A 71 -0.56 -27.79 9.35
N ASN A 72 0.74 -28.11 9.26
CA ASN A 72 1.66 -28.13 10.37
C ASN A 72 2.55 -26.87 10.35
N TYR A 73 3.22 -26.59 11.46
CA TYR A 73 4.24 -25.55 11.56
C TYR A 73 5.60 -26.09 11.07
N GLY A 74 6.55 -25.20 10.78
CA GLY A 74 7.93 -25.58 10.40
C GLY A 74 8.44 -24.92 9.12
N LEU A 75 7.65 -24.04 8.51
CA LEU A 75 8.05 -23.24 7.35
C LEU A 75 8.05 -21.74 7.71
N PRO A 76 9.05 -21.24 8.45
CA PRO A 76 9.04 -19.85 8.93
C PRO A 76 9.11 -18.82 7.79
N GLY A 77 9.64 -19.17 6.63
CA GLY A 77 9.65 -18.34 5.42
C GLY A 77 8.36 -18.45 4.58
N GLY A 78 7.44 -19.35 4.98
CA GLY A 78 6.23 -19.64 4.23
C GLY A 78 6.37 -20.81 3.25
N VAL A 79 5.35 -21.05 2.46
CA VAL A 79 5.28 -22.12 1.46
C VAL A 79 6.15 -21.77 0.26
N PRO A 80 7.14 -22.60 -0.14
CA PRO A 80 8.06 -22.29 -1.24
C PRO A 80 7.36 -22.01 -2.58
N GLU A 81 6.32 -22.74 -2.90
CA GLU A 81 5.53 -22.56 -4.13
C GLU A 81 4.84 -21.18 -4.16
N LEU A 82 4.40 -20.69 -3.01
CA LEU A 82 3.79 -19.36 -2.91
C LEU A 82 4.86 -18.28 -3.02
N SER A 83 6.05 -18.47 -2.45
CA SER A 83 7.17 -17.56 -2.63
C SER A 83 7.59 -17.49 -4.11
N ALA A 84 7.63 -18.61 -4.82
CA ALA A 84 7.93 -18.64 -6.25
C ALA A 84 6.88 -17.89 -7.08
N LEU A 85 5.59 -18.07 -6.78
CA LEU A 85 4.51 -17.34 -7.43
C LEU A 85 4.63 -15.83 -7.26
N PHE A 86 4.87 -15.36 -6.02
CA PHE A 86 5.04 -13.92 -5.76
C PHE A 86 6.34 -13.37 -6.33
N ALA A 87 7.40 -14.18 -6.40
CA ALA A 87 8.65 -13.80 -7.04
C ALA A 87 8.45 -13.47 -8.53
N GLU A 88 7.67 -14.31 -9.25
CA GLU A 88 7.29 -14.05 -10.64
C GLU A 88 6.43 -12.78 -10.76
N LEU A 89 5.40 -12.63 -9.92
CA LEU A 89 4.50 -11.46 -9.96
C LEU A 89 5.19 -10.13 -9.65
N LEU A 90 6.20 -10.14 -8.80
CA LEU A 90 6.92 -8.95 -8.33
C LEU A 90 8.24 -8.72 -9.06
N ASP A 91 8.63 -9.61 -9.99
CA ASP A 91 9.91 -9.59 -10.71
C ASP A 91 11.13 -9.48 -9.78
N VAL A 92 11.15 -10.34 -8.75
CA VAL A 92 12.23 -10.44 -7.76
C VAL A 92 12.62 -11.90 -7.53
N SER A 93 13.78 -12.13 -6.93
CA SER A 93 14.20 -13.49 -6.54
C SER A 93 13.34 -14.05 -5.41
N ALA A 94 12.98 -15.34 -5.46
CA ALA A 94 12.15 -15.98 -4.43
C ALA A 94 12.76 -15.94 -3.03
N GLU A 95 14.09 -15.87 -2.93
CA GLU A 95 14.82 -15.72 -1.67
C GLU A 95 14.58 -14.34 -0.99
N ASN A 96 14.14 -13.34 -1.77
CA ASN A 96 13.80 -12.02 -1.28
C ASN A 96 12.31 -11.89 -0.89
N ILE A 97 11.55 -12.99 -0.99
CA ILE A 97 10.13 -13.03 -0.60
C ILE A 97 9.98 -13.55 0.82
N ILE A 98 9.34 -12.78 1.65
CA ILE A 98 8.90 -13.19 2.99
C ILE A 98 7.38 -13.18 3.00
N LEU A 99 6.79 -14.35 3.21
CA LEU A 99 5.34 -14.49 3.29
C LEU A 99 4.86 -14.15 4.71
N GLY A 100 3.92 -13.25 4.80
CA GLY A 100 3.30 -12.84 6.06
C GLY A 100 1.81 -13.18 6.11
N GLY A 101 1.11 -12.56 7.03
CA GLY A 101 -0.34 -12.66 7.11
C GLY A 101 -1.06 -11.86 6.00
N ASN A 102 -2.37 -11.97 5.94
CA ASN A 102 -3.22 -11.29 4.95
C ASN A 102 -3.47 -9.80 5.25
N SER A 103 -2.90 -9.26 6.33
CA SER A 103 -3.02 -7.85 6.70
C SER A 103 -1.71 -7.12 6.47
N SER A 104 -1.64 -6.31 5.42
CA SER A 104 -0.48 -5.45 5.13
C SER A 104 -0.20 -4.46 6.27
N LEU A 105 -1.23 -3.96 6.96
CA LEU A 105 -1.04 -3.06 8.12
C LEU A 105 -0.34 -3.74 9.29
N ASN A 106 -0.66 -5.00 9.57
CA ASN A 106 0.06 -5.77 10.60
C ASN A 106 1.53 -5.96 10.18
N MET A 107 1.79 -6.29 8.93
CA MET A 107 3.15 -6.45 8.42
C MET A 107 3.94 -5.14 8.49
N MET A 108 3.33 -4.01 8.15
CA MET A 108 3.95 -2.68 8.30
C MET A 108 4.26 -2.37 9.76
N TYR A 109 3.30 -2.60 10.66
CA TYR A 109 3.49 -2.40 12.08
C TYR A 109 4.63 -3.27 12.64
N ASP A 110 4.63 -4.56 12.32
CA ASP A 110 5.67 -5.49 12.75
C ASP A 110 7.06 -5.08 12.22
N THR A 111 7.13 -4.60 10.98
CA THR A 111 8.38 -4.12 10.38
C THR A 111 8.92 -2.92 11.14
N VAL A 112 8.08 -1.92 11.42
CA VAL A 112 8.47 -0.73 12.19
C VAL A 112 8.87 -1.11 13.61
N CYS A 113 8.10 -1.98 14.28
CA CYS A 113 8.44 -2.44 15.62
C CYS A 113 9.76 -3.22 15.67
N ARG A 114 10.02 -4.07 14.67
CA ARG A 114 11.30 -4.78 14.56
C ARG A 114 12.47 -3.81 14.40
N ALA A 115 12.32 -2.79 13.55
CA ALA A 115 13.34 -1.78 13.37
C ALA A 115 13.62 -1.01 14.67
N ILE A 116 12.56 -0.65 15.41
CA ILE A 116 12.69 0.01 16.72
C ILE A 116 13.43 -0.87 17.73
N LEU A 117 13.11 -2.15 17.79
CA LEU A 117 13.62 -3.05 18.81
C LEU A 117 14.97 -3.69 18.47
N PHE A 118 15.22 -3.99 17.20
CA PHE A 118 16.34 -4.82 16.77
C PHE A 118 17.21 -4.20 15.67
N GLY A 119 16.82 -3.04 15.11
CA GLY A 119 17.46 -2.47 13.94
C GLY A 119 16.92 -3.05 12.63
N THR A 120 17.42 -2.53 11.49
CA THR A 120 16.90 -2.86 10.16
C THR A 120 17.71 -3.91 9.44
N TYR A 121 19.03 -3.76 9.37
CA TYR A 121 19.89 -4.61 8.56
C TYR A 121 21.29 -4.75 9.17
N GLY A 122 21.85 -5.96 9.10
CA GLY A 122 23.19 -6.23 9.57
C GLY A 122 23.38 -5.85 11.04
N ASN A 123 24.41 -5.07 11.30
CA ASN A 123 24.76 -4.60 12.65
C ASN A 123 24.21 -3.21 12.98
N CYS A 124 23.14 -2.78 12.29
CA CYS A 124 22.49 -1.50 12.59
C CYS A 124 21.94 -1.49 14.02
N LEU A 125 22.22 -0.41 14.75
CA LEU A 125 21.63 -0.20 16.06
C LEU A 125 20.09 -0.14 15.98
N PRO A 126 19.38 -0.65 17.00
CA PRO A 126 17.94 -0.46 17.12
C PRO A 126 17.57 1.02 17.00
N TRP A 127 16.47 1.32 16.33
CA TRP A 127 16.03 2.72 16.17
C TRP A 127 15.81 3.43 17.51
N LYS A 128 15.36 2.71 18.54
CA LYS A 128 15.23 3.25 19.91
C LYS A 128 16.53 3.80 20.49
N ASP A 129 17.69 3.34 19.99
CA ASP A 129 19.01 3.70 20.48
C ASP A 129 19.73 4.70 19.56
N GLN A 130 19.08 5.15 18.48
CA GLN A 130 19.64 6.05 17.46
C GLN A 130 19.21 7.52 17.60
N GLY A 131 18.52 7.90 18.66
CA GLY A 131 18.00 9.26 18.84
C GLY A 131 16.70 9.51 18.07
N LYS A 132 16.57 10.67 17.41
CA LYS A 132 15.35 11.00 16.65
C LYS A 132 15.32 10.30 15.29
N ILE A 133 14.38 9.40 15.11
CA ILE A 133 14.12 8.75 13.83
C ILE A 133 13.13 9.59 13.03
N LYS A 134 13.40 9.72 11.73
CA LYS A 134 12.52 10.36 10.75
C LYS A 134 12.05 9.36 9.72
N PHE A 135 10.82 9.52 9.26
CA PHE A 135 10.23 8.70 8.21
C PHE A 135 9.79 9.60 7.05
N LEU A 136 10.34 9.38 5.87
CA LEU A 136 9.98 10.12 4.67
C LEU A 136 8.61 9.63 4.17
N CYS A 137 7.68 10.56 4.03
CA CYS A 137 6.29 10.30 3.72
C CYS A 137 5.91 10.91 2.37
N PRO A 138 5.89 10.15 1.26
CA PRO A 138 5.38 10.66 -0.01
C PRO A 138 3.91 11.05 0.11
N VAL A 139 3.58 12.32 -0.22
CA VAL A 139 2.24 12.89 -0.07
C VAL A 139 1.77 13.46 -1.42
N PRO A 140 0.53 13.12 -1.86
CA PRO A 140 -0.47 12.30 -1.22
C PRO A 140 -0.10 10.81 -1.20
N GLY A 141 -0.43 10.11 -0.10
CA GLY A 141 -0.10 8.71 0.12
C GLY A 141 -1.08 8.02 1.06
N TYR A 142 -0.81 6.75 1.38
CA TYR A 142 -1.65 5.98 2.27
C TYR A 142 -1.36 6.34 3.74
N ASP A 143 -2.33 6.94 4.39
CA ASP A 143 -2.21 7.54 5.72
C ASP A 143 -1.94 6.53 6.87
N ARG A 144 -2.27 5.26 6.68
CA ARG A 144 -2.21 4.25 7.75
C ARG A 144 -0.78 3.95 8.20
N HIS A 145 0.16 3.82 7.27
CA HIS A 145 1.56 3.61 7.65
C HIS A 145 2.18 4.87 8.27
N PHE A 146 1.74 6.06 7.88
CA PHE A 146 2.14 7.29 8.55
C PHE A 146 1.66 7.28 10.01
N ALA A 147 0.39 6.93 10.24
CA ALA A 147 -0.16 6.81 11.58
C ALA A 147 0.56 5.77 12.45
N ILE A 148 1.05 4.66 11.88
CA ILE A 148 1.89 3.68 12.58
C ILE A 148 3.19 4.35 13.04
N CYS A 149 3.89 5.04 12.16
CA CYS A 149 5.14 5.71 12.48
C CYS A 149 4.96 6.80 13.54
N GLU A 150 3.93 7.64 13.38
CA GLU A 150 3.58 8.68 14.35
C GLU A 150 3.27 8.08 15.74
N ARG A 151 2.48 7.00 15.79
CA ARG A 151 2.17 6.29 17.03
C ARG A 151 3.40 5.71 17.71
N CYS A 152 4.41 5.34 16.95
CA CYS A 152 5.71 4.88 17.44
C CYS A 152 6.67 6.03 17.82
N GLY A 153 6.24 7.29 17.75
CA GLY A 153 7.06 8.45 18.09
C GLY A 153 8.09 8.85 17.02
N ILE A 154 7.91 8.36 15.79
CA ILE A 154 8.76 8.67 14.65
C ILE A 154 8.29 9.99 14.02
N GLU A 155 9.22 10.90 13.74
CA GLU A 155 8.94 12.16 13.07
C GLU A 155 8.60 11.92 11.60
N LEU A 156 7.41 12.38 11.15
CA LEU A 156 7.00 12.29 9.76
C LEU A 156 7.51 13.49 8.96
N VAL A 157 8.22 13.24 7.87
CA VAL A 157 8.74 14.26 6.96
C VAL A 157 8.05 14.09 5.60
N PRO A 158 7.14 15.00 5.22
CA PRO A 158 6.45 14.89 3.94
C PRO A 158 7.42 15.10 2.76
N VAL A 159 7.21 14.33 1.70
CA VAL A 159 7.91 14.41 0.41
C VAL A 159 6.87 14.61 -0.67
N SER A 160 7.11 15.54 -1.60
CA SER A 160 6.19 15.81 -2.71
C SER A 160 6.16 14.65 -3.71
N MET A 161 5.00 14.50 -4.38
CA MET A 161 4.81 13.53 -5.48
C MET A 161 4.96 14.23 -6.83
N THR A 162 5.56 13.54 -7.77
CA THR A 162 5.63 13.91 -9.20
C THR A 162 4.71 13.00 -10.01
N GLY A 163 4.61 13.23 -11.33
CA GLY A 163 3.88 12.34 -12.24
C GLY A 163 4.48 10.92 -12.37
N HIS A 164 5.66 10.69 -11.84
CA HIS A 164 6.41 9.42 -11.93
C HIS A 164 6.70 8.78 -10.57
N GLY A 165 6.23 9.37 -9.47
CA GLY A 165 6.46 8.88 -8.11
C GLY A 165 6.95 9.98 -7.17
N PRO A 166 7.57 9.62 -6.02
CA PRO A 166 8.15 10.59 -5.10
C PRO A 166 9.19 11.47 -5.77
N ASN A 167 9.29 12.72 -5.34
CA ASN A 167 10.35 13.63 -5.77
C ASN A 167 11.69 13.17 -5.18
N MET A 168 12.46 12.45 -5.98
CA MET A 168 13.71 11.83 -5.52
C MET A 168 14.81 12.85 -5.20
N ASP A 169 14.80 14.02 -5.83
CA ASP A 169 15.74 15.10 -5.50
C ASP A 169 15.49 15.62 -4.08
N GLU A 170 14.21 15.76 -3.71
CA GLU A 170 13.78 16.13 -2.36
C GLU A 170 14.14 15.04 -1.34
N VAL A 171 13.94 13.76 -1.71
CA VAL A 171 14.34 12.61 -0.88
C VAL A 171 15.83 12.64 -0.60
N GLU A 172 16.69 12.81 -1.61
CA GLU A 172 18.14 12.86 -1.43
C GLU A 172 18.58 14.05 -0.57
N GLU A 173 17.95 15.21 -0.73
CA GLU A 173 18.26 16.39 0.06
C GLU A 173 17.93 16.15 1.55
N LEU A 174 16.77 15.55 1.83
CA LEU A 174 16.32 15.24 3.18
C LEU A 174 17.17 14.14 3.83
N ASP A 175 17.55 13.12 3.07
CA ASP A 175 18.40 12.03 3.55
C ASP A 175 19.80 12.54 3.93
N ARG A 176 20.44 13.33 3.08
CA ARG A 176 21.75 13.95 3.36
C ARG A 176 21.74 14.84 4.61
N LYS A 177 20.63 15.53 4.90
CA LYS A 177 20.47 16.36 6.11
C LYS A 177 20.25 15.53 7.38
N SER A 178 19.94 14.24 7.24
CA SER A 178 19.67 13.35 8.37
C SER A 178 20.91 12.60 8.86
N VAL A 179 22.02 12.67 8.13
CA VAL A 179 23.33 12.07 8.48
C VAL A 179 24.21 13.13 9.16
N VAL A 180 23.78 13.60 10.34
CA VAL A 180 24.65 14.36 11.26
C VAL A 180 24.50 13.80 12.66
#